data_5e6299048963d422cfa9e69ebd61ccf4
#
_entry.id   5e6299048963d422cfa9e69ebd61ccf4
#
_cell.length_a   1.000
_cell.length_b   1.000
_cell.length_c   1.000
_cell.angle_alpha   90.00
_cell.angle_beta   90.00
_cell.angle_gamma   90.00
#
_symmetry.space_group_name_H-M   'P 1'
#
loop_
_entity.id
_entity.type
_entity.pdbx_description
1 polymer ?
#
loop_
_entity_poly.entity_id
_entity_poly.type
_entity_poly.pdbx_seq_one_letter_code
_entity_poly.pdbx_strand_id
1 'polypeptide(L)'
;MHQYKKRNLKQKKTYAWERCRLGEVVEIKMGQSPSSKNYTNNPNDYILVQGNADIKNGWVSPRVWTTEITKLANKNSLILSVRAPVGDVAKTNYDVVLGRGVASLNGNEFIYQTLIKLKIDGYWERLSSGSTFESINSNDLKDAEIFLPTKQEQTTIGNFFRQIDELITLRQRTYL
;
A
#
# COMPACT_ATOMS: atom_id res chain seq x y z
N MET A 1 -52.56 -29.51 -21.11
CA MET A 1 -51.66 -29.68 -19.97
C MET A 1 -50.28 -29.13 -20.32
N HIS A 2 -49.95 -27.94 -19.90
CA HIS A 2 -48.63 -27.30 -20.12
C HIS A 2 -47.80 -27.48 -18.85
N GLN A 3 -46.77 -28.32 -18.94
CA GLN A 3 -45.80 -28.48 -17.86
C GLN A 3 -44.82 -27.34 -17.92
N TYR A 4 -44.86 -26.42 -16.97
CA TYR A 4 -43.83 -25.45 -16.70
C TYR A 4 -42.59 -26.13 -16.13
N LYS A 5 -41.52 -26.25 -16.93
CA LYS A 5 -40.18 -26.62 -16.44
C LYS A 5 -39.69 -25.55 -15.44
N LYS A 6 -39.66 -25.88 -14.17
CA LYS A 6 -38.95 -25.08 -13.15
C LYS A 6 -37.50 -25.03 -13.54
N ARG A 7 -37.02 -23.84 -14.00
CA ARG A 7 -35.59 -23.54 -14.14
C ARG A 7 -35.01 -23.50 -12.74
N ASN A 8 -34.17 -24.46 -12.41
CA ASN A 8 -33.29 -24.38 -11.24
C ASN A 8 -32.36 -23.19 -11.40
N LEU A 9 -32.73 -22.05 -10.84
CA LEU A 9 -31.82 -20.94 -10.59
C LEU A 9 -30.83 -21.46 -9.55
N LYS A 10 -29.61 -21.84 -9.99
CA LYS A 10 -28.47 -22.02 -9.10
C LYS A 10 -28.36 -20.75 -8.31
N GLN A 11 -28.68 -20.74 -7.03
CA GLN A 11 -28.38 -19.64 -6.13
C GLN A 11 -26.88 -19.37 -6.25
N LYS A 12 -26.49 -18.22 -6.83
CA LYS A 12 -25.13 -17.73 -6.74
C LYS A 12 -24.85 -17.58 -5.25
N LYS A 13 -23.96 -18.41 -4.70
CA LYS A 13 -23.40 -18.17 -3.36
C LYS A 13 -22.75 -16.79 -3.39
N THR A 14 -23.39 -15.80 -2.84
CA THR A 14 -22.77 -14.52 -2.51
C THR A 14 -21.83 -14.80 -1.36
N TYR A 15 -20.55 -14.89 -1.64
CA TYR A 15 -19.53 -14.89 -0.58
C TYR A 15 -19.46 -13.48 -0.03
N ALA A 16 -19.86 -13.30 1.23
CA ALA A 16 -19.62 -12.06 1.94
C ALA A 16 -18.10 -11.86 2.07
N TRP A 17 -17.62 -10.61 1.93
CA TRP A 17 -16.22 -10.28 2.20
C TRP A 17 -15.91 -10.60 3.66
N GLU A 18 -14.77 -11.22 3.89
CA GLU A 18 -14.32 -11.62 5.21
C GLU A 18 -13.66 -10.43 5.91
N ARG A 19 -14.07 -10.14 7.15
CA ARG A 19 -13.43 -9.14 7.99
C ARG A 19 -12.18 -9.75 8.60
N CYS A 20 -11.03 -9.15 8.38
CA CYS A 20 -9.74 -9.61 8.89
C CYS A 20 -8.82 -8.45 9.24
N ARG A 21 -7.71 -8.74 9.91
CA ARG A 21 -6.67 -7.76 10.20
C ARG A 21 -5.64 -7.73 9.08
N LEU A 22 -5.12 -6.55 8.77
CA LEU A 22 -4.13 -6.36 7.70
C LEU A 22 -2.89 -7.24 7.91
N GLY A 23 -2.41 -7.36 9.15
CA GLY A 23 -1.24 -8.18 9.49
C GLY A 23 -1.44 -9.70 9.37
N GLU A 24 -2.70 -10.17 9.23
CA GLU A 24 -3.02 -11.57 8.94
C GLU A 24 -2.96 -11.89 7.44
N VAL A 25 -3.02 -10.84 6.61
CA VAL A 25 -3.13 -10.95 5.14
C VAL A 25 -1.83 -10.65 4.44
N VAL A 26 -1.05 -9.71 4.96
CA VAL A 26 0.21 -9.26 4.36
C VAL A 26 1.35 -9.22 5.36
N GLU A 27 2.55 -9.53 4.91
CA GLU A 27 3.77 -9.29 5.69
C GLU A 27 4.01 -7.78 5.77
N ILE A 28 4.24 -7.28 7.00
CA ILE A 28 4.52 -5.86 7.29
C ILE A 28 5.91 -5.73 7.88
N LYS A 29 6.73 -4.88 7.30
CA LYS A 29 8.09 -4.60 7.78
C LYS A 29 8.24 -3.10 8.05
N MET A 30 8.39 -2.74 9.32
CA MET A 30 8.69 -1.35 9.73
C MET A 30 10.12 -0.98 9.34
N GLY A 31 10.29 0.24 8.83
CA GLY A 31 11.60 0.73 8.46
C GLY A 31 12.46 1.13 9.65
N GLN A 32 13.76 1.16 9.41
CA GLN A 32 14.80 1.58 10.35
C GLN A 32 15.83 2.42 9.60
N SER A 33 15.96 3.69 9.97
CA SER A 33 16.93 4.56 9.28
C SER A 33 18.35 4.06 9.47
N PRO A 34 19.15 3.98 8.41
CA PRO A 34 20.58 3.81 8.51
C PRO A 34 21.23 5.03 9.18
N SER A 35 22.51 4.93 9.55
CA SER A 35 23.25 6.06 10.04
C SER A 35 23.34 7.16 8.96
N SER A 36 23.16 8.42 9.34
CA SER A 36 23.26 9.55 8.40
C SER A 36 24.64 9.67 7.75
N LYS A 37 25.68 9.11 8.38
CA LYS A 37 27.04 9.05 7.81
C LYS A 37 27.11 8.22 6.53
N ASN A 38 26.15 7.31 6.33
CA ASN A 38 26.08 6.39 5.20
C ASN A 38 25.13 6.89 4.09
N TYR A 39 24.59 8.10 4.23
CA TYR A 39 23.76 8.71 3.18
C TYR A 39 24.66 9.22 2.04
N THR A 40 24.22 8.97 0.82
CA THR A 40 24.96 9.36 -0.39
C THR A 40 24.01 9.98 -1.43
N ASN A 41 24.62 10.65 -2.40
CA ASN A 41 23.93 11.10 -3.62
C ASN A 41 24.29 10.23 -4.83
N ASN A 42 25.01 9.12 -4.61
CA ASN A 42 25.40 8.20 -5.68
C ASN A 42 24.24 7.28 -6.06
N PRO A 43 23.71 7.36 -7.29
CA PRO A 43 22.57 6.56 -7.73
C PRO A 43 22.89 5.05 -7.88
N ASN A 44 24.15 4.64 -7.77
CA ASN A 44 24.55 3.23 -7.77
C ASN A 44 24.46 2.59 -6.38
N ASP A 45 24.27 3.38 -5.32
CA ASP A 45 24.02 2.88 -3.97
C ASP A 45 22.56 2.49 -3.79
N TYR A 46 22.20 1.97 -2.61
CA TYR A 46 20.83 1.55 -2.31
C TYR A 46 19.91 2.76 -2.15
N ILE A 47 18.76 2.75 -2.83
CA ILE A 47 17.74 3.79 -2.67
C ILE A 47 17.23 3.76 -1.23
N LEU A 48 17.24 4.92 -0.56
CA LEU A 48 16.72 5.11 0.78
C LEU A 48 15.38 5.84 0.71
N VAL A 49 14.31 5.19 1.20
CA VAL A 49 12.98 5.79 1.32
C VAL A 49 12.73 6.14 2.78
N GLN A 50 12.58 7.43 3.08
CA GLN A 50 12.49 7.93 4.46
C GLN A 50 11.09 8.35 4.88
N GLY A 51 10.22 8.70 3.93
CA GLY A 51 8.89 9.20 4.20
C GLY A 51 8.13 9.64 2.96
N ASN A 52 7.08 10.40 3.16
CA ASN A 52 6.19 10.90 2.10
C ASN A 52 6.93 11.66 0.99
N ALA A 53 7.97 12.43 1.31
CA ALA A 53 8.74 13.19 0.32
C ALA A 53 9.38 12.32 -0.79
N ASP A 54 9.51 11.01 -0.54
CA ASP A 54 10.03 10.02 -1.49
C ASP A 54 8.91 9.29 -2.25
N ILE A 55 7.66 9.75 -2.09
CA ILE A 55 6.47 9.23 -2.75
C ILE A 55 5.95 10.28 -3.73
N LYS A 56 5.80 9.90 -5.00
CA LYS A 56 5.26 10.78 -6.04
C LYS A 56 4.32 10.00 -6.94
N ASN A 57 3.09 10.48 -7.07
CA ASN A 57 2.06 9.90 -7.94
C ASN A 57 1.86 8.38 -7.71
N GLY A 58 1.86 7.94 -6.43
CA GLY A 58 1.68 6.54 -6.06
C GLY A 58 2.90 5.64 -6.31
N TRP A 59 4.07 6.22 -6.56
CA TRP A 59 5.32 5.51 -6.79
C TRP A 59 6.45 6.05 -5.92
N VAL A 60 7.41 5.18 -5.58
CA VAL A 60 8.67 5.61 -4.99
C VAL A 60 9.45 6.43 -6.01
N SER A 61 9.84 7.64 -5.61
CA SER A 61 10.67 8.58 -6.37
C SER A 61 12.01 8.75 -5.66
N PRO A 62 13.09 8.10 -6.14
CA PRO A 62 14.39 8.14 -5.48
C PRO A 62 14.96 9.56 -5.37
N ARG A 63 15.45 9.94 -4.18
CA ARG A 63 16.08 11.25 -3.90
C ARG A 63 17.34 11.13 -3.07
N VAL A 64 17.46 10.09 -2.26
CA VAL A 64 18.60 9.84 -1.37
C VAL A 64 18.98 8.37 -1.47
N TRP A 65 20.25 8.09 -1.35
CA TRP A 65 20.80 6.73 -1.37
C TRP A 65 21.58 6.47 -0.08
N THR A 66 21.92 5.22 0.15
CA THR A 66 22.71 4.80 1.32
C THR A 66 23.60 3.61 0.98
N THR A 67 24.78 3.57 1.61
CA THR A 67 25.67 2.40 1.57
C THR A 67 25.33 1.35 2.60
N GLU A 68 24.41 1.64 3.56
CA GLU A 68 24.02 0.75 4.65
C GLU A 68 22.62 0.20 4.45
N ILE A 69 22.51 -1.13 4.46
CA ILE A 69 21.20 -1.83 4.43
C ILE A 69 20.78 -2.13 5.86
N THR A 70 19.71 -1.48 6.34
CA THR A 70 19.08 -1.77 7.64
C THR A 70 17.87 -2.67 7.48
N LYS A 71 16.85 -2.20 6.78
CA LYS A 71 15.61 -2.92 6.45
C LYS A 71 15.35 -2.78 4.96
N LEU A 72 15.30 -3.88 4.25
CA LEU A 72 15.10 -3.92 2.80
C LEU A 72 13.65 -4.28 2.48
N ALA A 73 13.05 -3.56 1.54
CA ALA A 73 11.84 -3.95 0.83
C ALA A 73 12.21 -4.28 -0.62
N ASN A 74 11.65 -5.37 -1.11
CA ASN A 74 11.90 -5.82 -2.47
C ASN A 74 11.08 -5.01 -3.48
N LYS A 75 11.52 -4.99 -4.71
CA LYS A 75 10.73 -4.54 -5.86
C LYS A 75 9.30 -5.10 -5.81
N ASN A 76 8.33 -4.29 -6.20
CA ASN A 76 6.89 -4.56 -6.17
C ASN A 76 6.25 -4.58 -4.77
N SER A 77 7.00 -4.30 -3.70
CA SER A 77 6.38 -4.04 -2.40
C SER A 77 5.57 -2.75 -2.42
N LEU A 78 4.59 -2.67 -1.53
CA LEU A 78 3.90 -1.41 -1.21
C LEU A 78 4.68 -0.70 -0.11
N ILE A 79 4.80 0.60 -0.21
CA ILE A 79 5.46 1.46 0.79
C ILE A 79 4.41 2.38 1.37
N LEU A 80 4.27 2.38 2.70
CA LEU A 80 3.32 3.21 3.43
C LEU A 80 4.06 4.20 4.32
N SER A 81 3.70 5.47 4.24
CA SER A 81 4.17 6.51 5.16
C SER A 81 3.55 6.29 6.55
N VAL A 82 4.40 6.15 7.58
CA VAL A 82 3.98 5.93 8.97
C VAL A 82 4.25 7.12 9.88
N ARG A 83 4.76 8.22 9.35
CA ARG A 83 4.95 9.53 10.01
C ARG A 83 4.35 10.63 9.17
N ALA A 84 4.09 11.76 9.79
CA ALA A 84 3.37 12.90 9.22
C ALA A 84 3.93 13.33 7.85
N PRO A 85 3.06 13.44 6.82
CA PRO A 85 1.69 12.96 6.79
C PRO A 85 1.61 11.44 6.72
N VAL A 86 0.76 10.82 7.54
CA VAL A 86 0.59 9.37 7.61
C VAL A 86 -0.32 8.84 6.49
N GLY A 87 -0.11 7.59 6.08
CA GLY A 87 -1.03 6.88 5.20
C GLY A 87 -0.82 7.07 3.70
N ASP A 88 0.21 7.83 3.26
CA ASP A 88 0.58 7.85 1.84
C ASP A 88 1.13 6.51 1.41
N VAL A 89 0.63 6.00 0.29
CA VAL A 89 0.99 4.69 -0.25
C VAL A 89 1.67 4.83 -1.60
N ALA A 90 2.75 4.07 -1.79
CA ALA A 90 3.45 3.97 -3.06
C ALA A 90 3.73 2.51 -3.43
N LYS A 91 3.87 2.25 -4.71
CA LYS A 91 4.51 1.03 -5.24
C LYS A 91 5.99 1.32 -5.48
N THR A 92 6.85 0.31 -5.38
CA THR A 92 8.25 0.48 -5.73
C THR A 92 8.66 -0.41 -6.91
N ASN A 93 9.37 0.19 -7.86
CA ASN A 93 10.02 -0.52 -8.98
C ASN A 93 11.44 -0.98 -8.63
N TYR A 94 11.88 -0.73 -7.41
CA TYR A 94 13.25 -0.95 -6.95
C TYR A 94 13.24 -1.73 -5.64
N ASP A 95 14.36 -2.40 -5.36
CA ASP A 95 14.69 -2.78 -3.99
C ASP A 95 15.10 -1.52 -3.24
N VAL A 96 14.52 -1.29 -2.06
CA VAL A 96 14.73 -0.03 -1.32
C VAL A 96 15.02 -0.28 0.15
N VAL A 97 15.91 0.50 0.72
CA VAL A 97 16.15 0.56 2.16
C VAL A 97 15.09 1.45 2.80
N LEU A 98 14.47 0.96 3.87
CA LEU A 98 13.36 1.62 4.56
C LEU A 98 13.87 2.45 5.74
N GLY A 99 13.66 3.76 5.70
CA GLY A 99 13.85 4.66 6.83
C GLY A 99 12.71 4.57 7.85
N ARG A 100 12.86 5.20 9.01
CA ARG A 100 11.89 5.15 10.13
C ARG A 100 10.51 5.75 9.82
N GLY A 101 10.38 6.51 8.74
CA GLY A 101 9.14 7.17 8.35
C GLY A 101 8.24 6.32 7.45
N VAL A 102 8.65 5.11 7.10
CA VAL A 102 7.90 4.21 6.22
C VAL A 102 7.86 2.78 6.72
N ALA A 103 6.87 2.04 6.25
CA ALA A 103 6.79 0.58 6.34
C ALA A 103 6.61 -0.01 4.95
N SER A 104 7.06 -1.24 4.72
CA SER A 104 6.71 -2.01 3.54
C SER A 104 5.65 -3.05 3.83
N LEU A 105 4.80 -3.32 2.84
CA LEU A 105 3.79 -4.34 2.87
C LEU A 105 3.90 -5.20 1.60
N ASN A 106 3.86 -6.51 1.77
CA ASN A 106 3.84 -7.45 0.65
C ASN A 106 2.39 -7.71 0.22
N GLY A 107 1.80 -6.78 -0.52
CA GLY A 107 0.40 -6.79 -0.92
C GLY A 107 0.20 -6.68 -2.43
N ASN A 108 -0.96 -7.16 -2.90
CA ASN A 108 -1.38 -7.04 -4.28
C ASN A 108 -2.05 -5.68 -4.56
N GLU A 109 -2.51 -5.47 -5.80
CA GLU A 109 -3.19 -4.23 -6.20
C GLU A 109 -4.46 -3.96 -5.39
N PHE A 110 -5.22 -4.99 -4.99
CA PHE A 110 -6.38 -4.83 -4.12
C PHE A 110 -5.99 -4.25 -2.75
N ILE A 111 -4.91 -4.74 -2.15
CA ILE A 111 -4.37 -4.21 -0.88
C ILE A 111 -3.90 -2.77 -1.06
N TYR A 112 -3.24 -2.44 -2.18
CA TYR A 112 -2.84 -1.07 -2.50
C TYR A 112 -4.06 -0.12 -2.48
N GLN A 113 -5.14 -0.48 -3.18
CA GLN A 113 -6.37 0.32 -3.23
C GLN A 113 -7.08 0.38 -1.86
N THR A 114 -7.02 -0.71 -1.08
CA THR A 114 -7.56 -0.74 0.29
C THR A 114 -6.82 0.24 1.20
N LEU A 115 -5.48 0.31 1.11
CA LEU A 115 -4.69 1.27 1.90
C LEU A 115 -5.00 2.72 1.50
N ILE A 116 -5.17 3.00 0.21
CA ILE A 116 -5.60 4.31 -0.29
C ILE A 116 -6.98 4.67 0.30
N LYS A 117 -7.93 3.72 0.26
CA LYS A 117 -9.25 3.93 0.84
C LYS A 117 -9.17 4.24 2.34
N LEU A 118 -8.38 3.49 3.11
CA LEU A 118 -8.19 3.75 4.54
C LEU A 118 -7.66 5.17 4.80
N LYS A 119 -6.76 5.67 3.94
CA LYS A 119 -6.28 7.05 4.03
C LYS A 119 -7.41 8.04 3.74
N ILE A 120 -8.15 7.88 2.65
CA ILE A 120 -9.26 8.77 2.26
C ILE A 120 -10.33 8.82 3.34
N ASP A 121 -10.61 7.68 3.99
CA ASP A 121 -11.57 7.58 5.09
C ASP A 121 -11.04 8.19 6.42
N GLY A 122 -9.81 8.74 6.44
CA GLY A 122 -9.19 9.32 7.64
C GLY A 122 -8.86 8.28 8.72
N TYR A 123 -8.69 7.02 8.35
CA TYR A 123 -8.44 5.93 9.33
C TYR A 123 -7.13 6.14 10.08
N TRP A 124 -6.05 6.45 9.37
CA TRP A 124 -4.72 6.64 9.95
C TRP A 124 -4.62 7.89 10.82
N GLU A 125 -5.29 8.96 10.43
CA GLU A 125 -5.33 10.22 11.16
C GLU A 125 -6.03 10.05 12.52
N ARG A 126 -7.12 9.27 12.57
CA ARG A 126 -7.81 8.97 13.83
C ARG A 126 -6.95 8.18 14.80
N LEU A 127 -6.09 7.29 14.33
CA LEU A 127 -5.17 6.52 15.18
C LEU A 127 -4.02 7.39 15.71
N SER A 128 -3.57 8.35 14.92
CA SER A 128 -2.46 9.25 15.29
C SER A 128 -2.92 10.45 16.13
N SER A 129 -4.23 10.70 16.24
CA SER A 129 -4.80 11.81 17.01
C SER A 129 -4.52 11.64 18.50
N GLY A 130 -3.83 12.62 19.09
CA GLY A 130 -3.44 12.61 20.52
C GLY A 130 -1.94 12.47 20.78
N SER A 131 -1.12 12.22 19.76
CA SER A 131 0.33 12.33 19.87
C SER A 131 0.81 13.72 19.40
N THR A 132 1.89 14.24 19.98
CA THR A 132 2.53 15.50 19.56
C THR A 132 3.02 15.43 18.10
N PHE A 133 3.25 14.23 17.59
CA PHE A 133 3.64 13.95 16.21
C PHE A 133 2.78 12.84 15.66
N GLU A 134 2.11 13.10 14.53
CA GLU A 134 1.37 12.05 13.81
C GLU A 134 2.31 10.90 13.45
N SER A 135 2.02 9.74 14.02
CA SER A 135 2.73 8.51 13.70
C SER A 135 1.86 7.29 14.01
N ILE A 136 2.00 6.26 13.19
CA ILE A 136 1.38 4.95 13.38
C ILE A 136 2.47 3.91 13.61
N ASN A 137 2.22 3.02 14.55
CA ASN A 137 3.17 1.98 14.93
C ASN A 137 2.85 0.64 14.25
N SER A 138 3.68 -0.37 14.52
CA SER A 138 3.53 -1.70 13.90
C SER A 138 2.20 -2.38 14.26
N ASN A 139 1.69 -2.17 15.48
CA ASN A 139 0.44 -2.78 15.92
C ASN A 139 -0.75 -2.08 15.27
N ASP A 140 -0.70 -0.75 15.15
CA ASP A 140 -1.72 0.02 14.44
C ASP A 140 -1.90 -0.47 13.00
N LEU A 141 -0.78 -0.78 12.31
CA LEU A 141 -0.82 -1.33 10.96
C LEU A 141 -1.35 -2.76 10.94
N LYS A 142 -0.88 -3.61 11.84
CA LYS A 142 -1.29 -5.02 11.88
C LYS A 142 -2.75 -5.20 12.24
N ASP A 143 -3.24 -4.38 13.16
CA ASP A 143 -4.62 -4.44 13.68
C ASP A 143 -5.62 -3.69 12.79
N ALA A 144 -5.17 -3.02 11.73
CA ALA A 144 -6.06 -2.35 10.79
C ALA A 144 -7.05 -3.34 10.18
N GLU A 145 -8.34 -3.08 10.41
CA GLU A 145 -9.42 -3.94 9.92
C GLU A 145 -9.71 -3.66 8.45
N ILE A 146 -9.74 -4.72 7.68
CA ILE A 146 -10.08 -4.69 6.25
C ILE A 146 -11.13 -5.76 5.92
N PHE A 147 -11.80 -5.57 4.80
CA PHE A 147 -12.71 -6.57 4.24
C PHE A 147 -12.03 -7.21 3.03
N LEU A 148 -11.88 -8.52 3.08
CA LEU A 148 -11.13 -9.30 2.10
C LEU A 148 -12.08 -10.18 1.27
N PRO A 149 -12.21 -9.94 -0.04
CA PRO A 149 -12.92 -10.81 -0.95
C PRO A 149 -12.05 -12.03 -1.33
N THR A 150 -12.63 -12.94 -2.09
CA THR A 150 -11.88 -14.06 -2.68
C THR A 150 -10.70 -13.55 -3.51
N LYS A 151 -9.63 -14.35 -3.63
CA LYS A 151 -8.46 -13.97 -4.45
C LYS A 151 -8.81 -13.60 -5.89
N GLN A 152 -9.79 -14.26 -6.47
CA GLN A 152 -10.27 -13.95 -7.81
C GLN A 152 -10.91 -12.56 -7.88
N GLU A 153 -11.74 -12.20 -6.90
CA GLU A 153 -12.34 -10.87 -6.80
C GLU A 153 -11.28 -9.80 -6.53
N GLN A 154 -10.31 -10.06 -5.64
CA GLN A 154 -9.18 -9.15 -5.40
C GLN A 154 -8.46 -8.82 -6.70
N THR A 155 -8.17 -9.84 -7.53
CA THR A 155 -7.50 -9.66 -8.83
C THR A 155 -8.36 -8.83 -9.77
N THR A 156 -9.66 -9.12 -9.84
CA THR A 156 -10.60 -8.40 -10.72
C THR A 156 -10.72 -6.93 -10.30
N ILE A 157 -10.93 -6.67 -9.02
CA ILE A 157 -11.07 -5.32 -8.46
C ILE A 157 -9.74 -4.55 -8.61
N GLY A 158 -8.62 -5.16 -8.23
CA GLY A 158 -7.31 -4.53 -8.34
C GLY A 158 -6.97 -4.14 -9.79
N ASN A 159 -7.18 -5.03 -10.74
CA ASN A 159 -6.96 -4.74 -12.16
C ASN A 159 -7.86 -3.62 -12.68
N PHE A 160 -9.11 -3.57 -12.25
CA PHE A 160 -10.04 -2.50 -12.64
C PHE A 160 -9.53 -1.13 -12.18
N PHE A 161 -9.17 -0.98 -10.91
CA PHE A 161 -8.65 0.29 -10.41
C PHE A 161 -7.30 0.65 -11.03
N ARG A 162 -6.41 -0.31 -11.23
CA ARG A 162 -5.14 -0.08 -11.94
C ARG A 162 -5.35 0.51 -13.33
N GLN A 163 -6.31 -0.01 -14.09
CA GLN A 163 -6.64 0.52 -15.43
C GLN A 163 -7.15 1.96 -15.35
N ILE A 164 -7.96 2.29 -14.33
CA ILE A 164 -8.44 3.66 -14.10
C ILE A 164 -7.25 4.59 -13.80
N ASP A 165 -6.35 4.20 -12.90
CA ASP A 165 -5.16 4.99 -12.53
C ASP A 165 -4.26 5.25 -13.75
N GLU A 166 -4.08 4.24 -14.61
CA GLU A 166 -3.34 4.36 -15.86
C GLU A 166 -4.00 5.37 -16.83
N LEU A 167 -5.32 5.32 -16.99
CA LEU A 167 -6.07 6.25 -17.84
C LEU A 167 -5.99 7.69 -17.32
N ILE A 168 -6.10 7.90 -16.01
CA ILE A 168 -5.96 9.21 -15.38
C ILE A 168 -4.56 9.77 -15.63
N THR A 169 -3.53 8.93 -15.46
CA THR A 169 -2.14 9.33 -15.68
C THR A 169 -1.87 9.70 -17.13
N LEU A 170 -2.39 8.93 -18.08
CA LEU A 170 -2.29 9.23 -19.52
C LEU A 170 -2.94 10.56 -19.86
N ARG A 171 -4.15 10.80 -19.35
CA ARG A 171 -4.87 12.05 -19.57
C ARG A 171 -4.14 13.26 -19.04
N GLN A 172 -3.54 13.16 -17.85
CA GLN A 172 -2.75 14.24 -17.26
C GLN A 172 -1.51 14.60 -18.11
N ARG A 173 -0.86 13.61 -18.75
CA ARG A 173 0.30 13.84 -19.63
C ARG A 173 -0.07 14.53 -20.94
N THR A 174 -1.30 14.42 -21.39
CA THR A 174 -1.77 15.01 -22.66
C THR A 174 -2.04 16.53 -22.53
N TYR A 175 -2.14 17.05 -21.31
CA TYR A 175 -2.40 18.47 -21.04
C TYR A 175 -1.15 19.25 -20.54
N LEU A 176 0.02 18.62 -20.53
CA LEU A 176 1.33 19.23 -20.25
C LEU A 176 2.16 19.35 -21.53
#